data_b82d41c90b721215ab8646f858d6da8f
#
_entry.id   b82d41c90b721215ab8646f858d6da8f
#
_cell.length_a   1.000
_cell.length_b   1.000
_cell.length_c   1.000
_cell.angle_alpha   90.00
_cell.angle_beta   90.00
_cell.angle_gamma   90.00
#
_symmetry.space_group_name_H-M   'P 1'
#
loop_
_entity.id
_entity.type
_entity.pdbx_description
1 polymer ?
#
loop_
_entity_poly.entity_id
_entity_poly.type
_entity_poly.pdbx_seq_one_letter_code
_entity_poly.pdbx_strand_id
1 'polypeptide(L)'
;MLNTTSMAMPRELTTTQKAARGVLFQCLQKMEIGCLTVIESFKTETTERSERFSTPNGDYNSEPVAATIEVKHPGFYSRLLQGGSIAAGEAYMDGWWDSPDLTALMKLMALNLRALDKLEEQGSWLTKLLYKFSHWSNRNSEENSRKNIHAHYDLGNNLYEAFLDTNMLYSSALYNNADDSLEQAQINKMDRLCQQLELKPTDHVVEIGTGWGAMAIYMAEQYGCQVTTTTISEEQHAYAEQKIKERGLENRITLLKEDYRNLTGTYDKLVSIEMIEAVGKQFLPSYIKVCESLLKSGGLMAIQAITIADQRYDYYSNNVDFIQKYIFPGGFLPSVTSLTQATTKYSDLVTRDLFDIGLDYAKTLNEWHLRFNRAESEVRSFGYDDRFVRMWRYYLSYCEGGFLARTISAVHMTFQRP
;
A
#
# COMPACT_ATOMS: atom_id res chain seq x y z
N MET A 1 -29.91 30.32 10.82
CA MET A 1 -29.13 30.96 9.73
C MET A 1 -27.74 31.18 10.26
N LEU A 2 -26.83 30.23 10.01
CA LEU A 2 -25.40 30.40 10.33
C LEU A 2 -24.77 31.01 9.09
N ASN A 3 -24.29 32.25 9.23
CA ASN A 3 -23.53 32.97 8.22
C ASN A 3 -22.20 32.21 7.96
N THR A 4 -22.15 31.40 6.93
CA THR A 4 -20.90 30.95 6.34
C THR A 4 -20.30 32.11 5.56
N THR A 5 -19.54 32.96 6.26
CA THR A 5 -18.64 33.91 5.60
C THR A 5 -17.59 33.06 4.88
N SER A 6 -17.75 32.93 3.57
CA SER A 6 -16.70 32.44 2.66
C SER A 6 -15.49 33.36 2.87
N MET A 7 -14.52 32.92 3.67
CA MET A 7 -13.21 33.62 3.74
C MET A 7 -12.61 33.56 2.34
N ALA A 8 -12.46 34.72 1.71
CA ALA A 8 -11.78 34.82 0.42
C ALA A 8 -10.39 34.19 0.56
N MET A 9 -10.05 33.25 -0.34
CA MET A 9 -8.74 32.62 -0.33
C MET A 9 -7.63 33.67 -0.43
N PRO A 10 -6.56 33.56 0.37
CA PRO A 10 -5.43 34.47 0.29
C PRO A 10 -4.83 34.43 -1.13
N ARG A 11 -4.65 35.60 -1.73
CA ARG A 11 -4.16 35.73 -3.12
C ARG A 11 -2.67 36.01 -3.24
N GLU A 12 -2.00 36.27 -2.12
CA GLU A 12 -0.57 36.58 -2.09
C GLU A 12 0.16 35.78 -1.02
N LEU A 13 1.44 35.50 -1.30
CA LEU A 13 2.33 34.84 -0.35
C LEU A 13 2.76 35.83 0.75
N THR A 14 2.62 35.44 2.00
CA THR A 14 3.27 36.10 3.13
C THR A 14 4.80 35.99 3.02
N THR A 15 5.54 36.76 3.80
CA THR A 15 7.01 36.68 3.83
C THR A 15 7.50 35.28 4.17
N THR A 16 6.86 34.61 5.14
CA THR A 16 7.19 33.22 5.53
C THR A 16 6.91 32.22 4.39
N GLN A 17 5.79 32.38 3.70
CA GLN A 17 5.44 31.53 2.56
C GLN A 17 6.37 31.74 1.36
N LYS A 18 6.83 32.98 1.12
CA LYS A 18 7.85 33.29 0.10
C LYS A 18 9.17 32.60 0.41
N ALA A 19 9.59 32.63 1.68
CA ALA A 19 10.81 31.94 2.12
C ALA A 19 10.66 30.41 1.96
N ALA A 20 9.53 29.82 2.40
CA ALA A 20 9.26 28.39 2.24
C ALA A 20 9.23 27.95 0.77
N ARG A 21 8.60 28.74 -0.11
CA ARG A 21 8.62 28.53 -1.55
C ARG A 21 10.05 28.54 -2.12
N GLY A 22 10.87 29.52 -1.68
CA GLY A 22 12.28 29.60 -2.11
C GLY A 22 13.07 28.34 -1.75
N VAL A 23 12.93 27.84 -0.52
CA VAL A 23 13.57 26.60 -0.07
C VAL A 23 13.10 25.39 -0.90
N LEU A 24 11.80 25.26 -1.10
CA LEU A 24 11.25 24.16 -1.91
C LEU A 24 11.81 24.21 -3.34
N PHE A 25 11.82 25.38 -3.98
CA PHE A 25 12.29 25.52 -5.36
C PHE A 25 13.79 25.23 -5.50
N GLN A 26 14.60 25.60 -4.49
CA GLN A 26 16.02 25.22 -4.44
C GLN A 26 16.21 23.70 -4.37
N CYS A 27 15.31 23.00 -3.67
CA CYS A 27 15.35 21.53 -3.65
C CYS A 27 14.89 20.92 -4.97
N LEU A 28 13.84 21.46 -5.58
CA LEU A 28 13.36 21.00 -6.89
C LEU A 28 14.41 21.22 -8.01
N GLN A 29 15.26 22.25 -7.91
CA GLN A 29 16.39 22.44 -8.83
C GLN A 29 17.45 21.33 -8.74
N LYS A 30 17.44 20.52 -7.68
CA LYS A 30 18.35 19.37 -7.49
C LYS A 30 17.75 18.06 -7.97
N MET A 31 16.60 18.10 -8.63
CA MET A 31 16.02 16.90 -9.25
C MET A 31 16.97 16.38 -10.34
N GLU A 32 17.16 15.06 -10.32
CA GLU A 32 18.09 14.38 -11.23
C GLU A 32 17.35 13.71 -12.41
N ILE A 33 16.04 13.48 -12.26
CA ILE A 33 15.23 12.72 -13.23
C ILE A 33 13.97 13.47 -13.56
N GLY A 34 13.67 13.63 -14.84
CA GLY A 34 12.39 14.09 -15.37
C GLY A 34 12.16 15.60 -15.31
N CYS A 35 10.90 16.01 -15.43
CA CYS A 35 10.49 17.40 -15.51
C CYS A 35 9.25 17.66 -14.65
N LEU A 36 9.32 18.65 -13.76
CA LEU A 36 8.19 19.14 -12.97
C LEU A 36 7.79 20.54 -13.42
N THR A 37 6.52 20.74 -13.73
CA THR A 37 5.92 22.06 -13.92
C THR A 37 5.10 22.43 -12.68
N VAL A 38 5.39 23.58 -12.06
CA VAL A 38 4.62 24.13 -10.95
C VAL A 38 3.81 25.31 -11.44
N ILE A 39 2.47 25.22 -11.34
CA ILE A 39 1.53 26.28 -11.69
C ILE A 39 0.97 26.85 -10.40
N GLU A 40 1.01 28.18 -10.22
CA GLU A 40 0.43 28.87 -9.07
C GLU A 40 -0.88 29.54 -9.49
N SER A 41 -2.03 28.91 -9.20
CA SER A 41 -3.38 29.36 -9.59
C SER A 41 -4.08 30.21 -8.51
N PHE A 42 -3.48 30.42 -7.33
CA PHE A 42 -4.05 31.26 -6.28
C PHE A 42 -3.86 32.76 -6.54
N LYS A 43 -3.10 33.17 -7.55
CA LYS A 43 -2.86 34.57 -7.92
C LYS A 43 -3.94 35.08 -8.87
N THR A 44 -4.30 36.38 -8.77
CA THR A 44 -5.29 37.02 -9.66
C THR A 44 -4.71 37.33 -11.04
N GLU A 45 -5.44 36.97 -12.02
CA GLU A 45 -5.70 37.45 -13.39
C GLU A 45 -4.59 37.71 -14.42
N THR A 46 -3.30 37.81 -14.14
CA THR A 46 -2.35 38.11 -15.21
C THR A 46 -1.01 37.36 -15.16
N THR A 47 -0.78 36.55 -14.19
CA THR A 47 0.47 35.78 -14.12
C THR A 47 0.24 34.40 -13.53
N GLU A 48 -0.28 33.47 -14.34
CA GLU A 48 0.05 32.06 -14.14
C GLU A 48 1.57 31.97 -14.20
N ARG A 49 2.18 31.85 -13.03
CA ARG A 49 3.61 31.64 -12.95
C ARG A 49 3.85 30.17 -13.04
N SER A 50 4.24 29.68 -14.22
CA SER A 50 4.74 28.33 -14.37
C SER A 50 6.26 28.35 -14.22
N GLU A 51 6.79 27.53 -13.33
CA GLU A 51 8.22 27.27 -13.23
C GLU A 51 8.47 25.80 -13.56
N ARG A 52 9.44 25.58 -14.45
CA ARG A 52 9.80 24.26 -14.92
C ARG A 52 11.15 23.85 -14.33
N PHE A 53 11.17 22.69 -13.67
CA PHE A 53 12.37 22.06 -13.16
C PHE A 53 12.65 20.83 -14.02
N SER A 54 13.79 20.81 -14.70
CA SER A 54 14.20 19.70 -15.57
C SER A 54 15.68 19.41 -15.43
N THR A 55 16.04 18.16 -15.57
CA THR A 55 17.44 17.76 -15.69
C THR A 55 17.97 18.09 -17.07
N PRO A 56 19.18 18.68 -17.16
CA PRO A 56 19.76 19.04 -18.45
C PRO A 56 20.19 17.85 -19.32
N ASN A 57 20.46 16.68 -18.76
CA ASN A 57 21.01 15.51 -19.46
C ASN A 57 20.55 14.21 -18.80
N GLY A 58 19.33 13.81 -19.04
CA GLY A 58 18.89 12.46 -18.69
C GLY A 58 19.14 11.50 -19.85
N ASP A 59 20.26 10.81 -19.84
CA ASP A 59 20.53 9.65 -20.71
C ASP A 59 19.72 8.45 -20.19
N TYR A 60 18.41 8.50 -20.34
CA TYR A 60 17.55 7.34 -20.17
C TYR A 60 16.85 7.05 -21.50
N ASN A 61 17.04 5.82 -22.00
CA ASN A 61 16.35 5.25 -23.16
C ASN A 61 14.82 5.10 -22.96
N SER A 62 14.21 5.87 -22.03
CA SER A 62 12.80 5.92 -21.74
C SER A 62 12.30 7.35 -21.85
N GLU A 63 11.05 7.52 -22.25
CA GLU A 63 10.39 8.84 -22.32
C GLU A 63 10.58 9.62 -21.02
N PRO A 64 10.95 10.91 -21.07
CA PRO A 64 11.19 11.70 -19.88
C PRO A 64 9.90 11.80 -19.06
N VAL A 65 9.94 11.37 -17.80
CA VAL A 65 8.81 11.50 -16.88
C VAL A 65 8.55 12.98 -16.64
N ALA A 66 7.39 13.46 -17.08
CA ALA A 66 6.94 14.83 -16.89
C ALA A 66 5.68 14.85 -16.03
N ALA A 67 5.60 15.79 -15.10
CA ALA A 67 4.43 15.97 -14.25
C ALA A 67 4.14 17.47 -14.01
N THR A 68 2.89 17.76 -13.66
CA THR A 68 2.45 19.12 -13.31
C THR A 68 1.79 19.10 -11.94
N ILE A 69 2.14 20.08 -11.11
CA ILE A 69 1.44 20.38 -9.86
C ILE A 69 0.81 21.77 -9.97
N GLU A 70 -0.48 21.87 -9.69
CA GLU A 70 -1.22 23.13 -9.59
C GLU A 70 -1.42 23.49 -8.12
N VAL A 71 -0.75 24.54 -7.66
CA VAL A 71 -0.87 25.05 -6.30
C VAL A 71 -2.00 26.07 -6.24
N LYS A 72 -3.09 25.70 -5.52
CA LYS A 72 -4.33 26.49 -5.39
C LYS A 72 -4.38 27.35 -4.12
N HIS A 73 -3.53 27.03 -3.13
CA HIS A 73 -3.49 27.75 -1.86
C HIS A 73 -2.05 28.12 -1.47
N PRO A 74 -1.75 29.40 -1.15
CA PRO A 74 -0.38 29.87 -0.86
C PRO A 74 0.22 29.26 0.41
N GLY A 75 -0.60 28.77 1.34
CA GLY A 75 -0.17 28.05 2.55
C GLY A 75 0.48 26.71 2.28
N PHE A 76 0.33 26.14 1.06
CA PHE A 76 0.94 24.89 0.66
C PHE A 76 2.43 24.82 0.96
N TYR A 77 3.18 25.87 0.58
CA TYR A 77 4.63 25.90 0.74
C TYR A 77 5.10 25.79 2.19
N SER A 78 4.47 26.56 3.09
CA SER A 78 4.82 26.50 4.50
C SER A 78 4.39 25.18 5.15
N ARG A 79 3.25 24.65 4.76
CA ARG A 79 2.75 23.36 5.26
C ARG A 79 3.66 22.21 4.84
N LEU A 80 4.07 22.18 3.57
CA LEU A 80 4.99 21.18 3.03
C LEU A 80 6.35 21.23 3.73
N LEU A 81 6.92 22.42 3.94
CA LEU A 81 8.21 22.58 4.63
C LEU A 81 8.16 22.10 6.08
N GLN A 82 7.03 22.26 6.76
CA GLN A 82 6.86 21.86 8.17
C GLN A 82 6.61 20.36 8.36
N GLY A 83 5.83 19.74 7.47
CA GLY A 83 5.33 18.39 7.65
C GLY A 83 5.70 17.38 6.54
N GLY A 84 6.54 17.77 5.58
CA GLY A 84 7.09 16.89 4.56
C GLY A 84 6.01 16.23 3.69
N SER A 85 6.27 14.98 3.30
CA SER A 85 5.40 14.18 2.42
C SER A 85 4.00 13.94 2.99
N ILE A 86 3.87 13.78 4.31
CA ILE A 86 2.56 13.65 4.95
C ILE A 86 1.74 14.93 4.77
N ALA A 87 2.34 16.09 5.01
CA ALA A 87 1.66 17.36 4.84
C ALA A 87 1.32 17.68 3.38
N ALA A 88 2.08 17.15 2.42
CA ALA A 88 1.73 17.20 1.00
C ALA A 88 0.40 16.46 0.74
N GLY A 89 0.25 15.23 1.25
CA GLY A 89 -0.98 14.45 1.16
C GLY A 89 -2.16 15.14 1.84
N GLU A 90 -1.95 15.68 3.05
CA GLU A 90 -2.98 16.44 3.76
C GLU A 90 -3.43 17.69 2.99
N ALA A 91 -2.48 18.42 2.40
CA ALA A 91 -2.79 19.59 1.59
C ALA A 91 -3.56 19.20 0.31
N TYR A 92 -3.28 18.01 -0.27
CA TYR A 92 -4.07 17.48 -1.38
C TYR A 92 -5.49 17.14 -0.93
N MET A 93 -5.65 16.44 0.19
CA MET A 93 -6.96 16.12 0.75
C MET A 93 -7.81 17.37 0.99
N ASP A 94 -7.17 18.47 1.43
CA ASP A 94 -7.82 19.75 1.69
C ASP A 94 -7.97 20.64 0.43
N GLY A 95 -7.62 20.14 -0.77
CA GLY A 95 -7.78 20.84 -2.04
C GLY A 95 -6.80 22.01 -2.28
N TRP A 96 -5.70 22.09 -1.53
CA TRP A 96 -4.71 23.18 -1.65
C TRP A 96 -3.84 23.06 -2.88
N TRP A 97 -3.78 21.89 -3.49
CA TRP A 97 -3.11 21.63 -4.75
C TRP A 97 -3.77 20.46 -5.50
N ASP A 98 -3.45 20.36 -6.79
CA ASP A 98 -3.93 19.31 -7.66
C ASP A 98 -2.88 18.92 -8.71
N SER A 99 -3.14 17.86 -9.46
CA SER A 99 -2.33 17.44 -10.61
C SER A 99 -3.25 16.84 -11.68
N PRO A 100 -3.05 17.14 -12.96
CA PRO A 100 -3.78 16.48 -14.04
C PRO A 100 -3.45 14.98 -14.14
N ASP A 101 -2.25 14.59 -13.73
CA ASP A 101 -1.80 13.20 -13.60
C ASP A 101 -1.08 13.03 -12.27
N LEU A 102 -1.83 12.59 -11.26
CA LEU A 102 -1.33 12.43 -9.90
C LEU A 102 -0.31 11.28 -9.81
N THR A 103 -0.52 10.20 -10.56
CA THR A 103 0.39 9.05 -10.60
C THR A 103 1.73 9.43 -11.22
N ALA A 104 1.74 10.15 -12.35
CA ALA A 104 2.99 10.64 -12.94
C ALA A 104 3.75 11.57 -11.97
N LEU A 105 3.04 12.42 -11.23
CA LEU A 105 3.64 13.27 -10.20
C LEU A 105 4.26 12.43 -9.07
N MET A 106 3.54 11.42 -8.56
CA MET A 106 4.05 10.54 -7.51
C MET A 106 5.27 9.74 -7.99
N LYS A 107 5.23 9.20 -9.21
CA LYS A 107 6.39 8.54 -9.84
C LYS A 107 7.59 9.47 -9.94
N LEU A 108 7.38 10.69 -10.42
CA LEU A 108 8.45 11.69 -10.53
C LEU A 108 9.09 12.02 -9.19
N MET A 109 8.25 12.21 -8.14
CA MET A 109 8.75 12.45 -6.78
C MET A 109 9.51 11.23 -6.24
N ALA A 110 9.00 10.02 -6.44
CA ALA A 110 9.64 8.78 -6.01
C ALA A 110 11.01 8.57 -6.68
N LEU A 111 11.15 8.89 -7.95
CA LEU A 111 12.44 8.84 -8.67
C LEU A 111 13.48 9.83 -8.13
N ASN A 112 13.02 10.92 -7.48
CA ASN A 112 13.87 11.98 -6.95
C ASN A 112 13.94 12.02 -5.41
N LEU A 113 13.64 10.90 -4.72
CA LEU A 113 13.59 10.84 -3.25
C LEU A 113 14.86 11.36 -2.57
N ARG A 114 16.06 11.09 -3.14
CA ARG A 114 17.33 11.57 -2.58
C ARG A 114 17.41 13.10 -2.47
N ALA A 115 16.83 13.80 -3.45
CA ALA A 115 16.76 15.26 -3.42
C ALA A 115 15.71 15.75 -2.41
N LEU A 116 14.61 15.01 -2.24
CA LEU A 116 13.49 15.34 -1.35
C LEU A 116 13.77 14.98 0.11
N ASP A 117 14.49 13.89 0.40
CA ASP A 117 14.88 13.49 1.77
C ASP A 117 15.61 14.63 2.51
N LYS A 118 16.45 15.36 1.81
CA LYS A 118 17.14 16.55 2.39
C LYS A 118 16.18 17.66 2.80
N LEU A 119 15.04 17.75 2.16
CA LEU A 119 13.97 18.69 2.51
C LEU A 119 13.24 18.24 3.78
N GLU A 120 12.96 16.95 3.89
CA GLU A 120 12.35 16.36 5.08
C GLU A 120 13.25 16.42 6.31
N GLU A 121 14.57 16.30 6.13
CA GLU A 121 15.53 16.48 7.23
C GLU A 121 15.48 17.89 7.86
N GLN A 122 15.14 18.92 7.06
CA GLN A 122 14.99 20.29 7.50
C GLN A 122 13.61 20.58 8.16
N GLY A 123 12.66 19.64 8.07
CA GLY A 123 11.33 19.76 8.67
C GLY A 123 11.36 19.78 10.21
N SER A 124 10.25 20.21 10.82
CA SER A 124 10.10 20.31 12.27
C SER A 124 10.36 18.98 12.98
N TRP A 125 11.38 18.92 13.82
CA TRP A 125 11.69 17.73 14.63
C TRP A 125 10.55 17.36 15.60
N LEU A 126 9.77 18.33 16.05
CA LEU A 126 8.59 18.13 16.90
C LEU A 126 7.51 17.37 16.14
N THR A 127 7.23 17.73 14.88
CA THR A 127 6.24 17.04 14.04
C THR A 127 6.67 15.59 13.78
N LYS A 128 7.96 15.37 13.49
CA LYS A 128 8.53 14.02 13.31
C LYS A 128 8.41 13.19 14.59
N LEU A 129 8.66 13.79 15.76
CA LEU A 129 8.54 13.11 17.05
C LEU A 129 7.09 12.71 17.34
N LEU A 130 6.13 13.59 17.08
CA LEU A 130 4.70 13.31 17.24
C LEU A 130 4.23 12.17 16.33
N TYR A 131 4.67 12.16 15.08
CA TYR A 131 4.35 11.06 14.16
C TYR A 131 4.96 9.72 14.61
N LYS A 132 6.23 9.72 15.05
CA LYS A 132 6.87 8.53 15.62
C LYS A 132 6.14 8.01 16.86
N PHE A 133 5.72 8.90 17.75
CA PHE A 133 4.97 8.52 18.94
C PHE A 133 3.61 7.93 18.59
N SER A 134 2.87 8.55 17.67
CA SER A 134 1.59 8.02 17.18
C SER A 134 1.77 6.65 16.53
N HIS A 135 2.78 6.48 15.67
CA HIS A 135 3.06 5.18 15.05
C HIS A 135 3.48 4.11 16.07
N TRP A 136 4.31 4.49 17.06
CA TRP A 136 4.68 3.58 18.15
C TRP A 136 3.48 3.15 18.99
N SER A 137 2.54 4.05 19.25
CA SER A 137 1.28 3.76 19.92
C SER A 137 0.41 2.77 19.12
N ASN A 138 0.45 2.84 17.79
CA ASN A 138 -0.32 1.97 16.88
C ASN A 138 0.41 0.68 16.50
N ARG A 139 1.55 0.35 17.15
CA ARG A 139 2.28 -0.89 16.86
C ARG A 139 1.38 -2.12 16.98
N ASN A 140 1.58 -3.12 16.12
CA ASN A 140 0.73 -4.29 15.96
C ASN A 140 0.93 -5.35 17.08
N SER A 141 0.75 -4.97 18.36
CA SER A 141 0.47 -5.93 19.43
C SER A 141 -0.87 -6.61 19.14
N GLU A 142 -1.15 -7.75 19.79
CA GLU A 142 -2.40 -8.49 19.56
C GLU A 142 -3.65 -7.61 19.73
N GLU A 143 -3.69 -6.77 20.78
CA GLU A 143 -4.79 -5.82 21.00
C GLU A 143 -4.87 -4.73 19.94
N ASN A 144 -3.74 -4.13 19.56
CA ASN A 144 -3.70 -3.06 18.58
C ASN A 144 -3.89 -3.56 17.15
N SER A 145 -3.49 -4.80 16.82
CA SER A 145 -3.75 -5.40 15.51
C SER A 145 -5.24 -5.42 15.20
N ARG A 146 -6.09 -5.78 16.17
CA ARG A 146 -7.54 -5.73 16.01
C ARG A 146 -8.03 -4.30 15.74
N LYS A 147 -7.58 -3.30 16.54
CA LYS A 147 -7.95 -1.88 16.34
C LYS A 147 -7.50 -1.34 14.98
N ASN A 148 -6.29 -1.65 14.57
CA ASN A 148 -5.73 -1.18 13.30
C ASN A 148 -6.46 -1.79 12.09
N ILE A 149 -6.80 -3.07 12.16
CA ILE A 149 -7.60 -3.76 11.13
C ILE A 149 -9.01 -3.20 11.09
N HIS A 150 -9.67 -3.01 12.25
CA HIS A 150 -10.97 -2.33 12.30
C HIS A 150 -10.91 -0.95 11.64
N ALA A 151 -9.92 -0.13 11.95
CA ALA A 151 -9.82 1.22 11.40
C ALA A 151 -9.73 1.24 9.86
N HIS A 152 -9.16 0.20 9.24
CA HIS A 152 -9.03 0.12 7.78
C HIS A 152 -10.22 -0.61 7.12
N TYR A 153 -10.67 -1.75 7.66
CA TYR A 153 -11.73 -2.56 7.04
C TYR A 153 -13.15 -2.17 7.45
N ASP A 154 -13.33 -1.38 8.50
CA ASP A 154 -14.63 -0.78 8.89
C ASP A 154 -15.10 0.33 7.92
N LEU A 155 -14.36 0.58 6.85
CA LEU A 155 -14.82 1.38 5.71
C LEU A 155 -16.02 0.73 4.97
N GLY A 156 -16.41 -0.50 5.35
CA GLY A 156 -17.54 -1.22 4.77
C GLY A 156 -17.25 -1.91 3.44
N ASN A 157 -17.80 -3.11 3.27
CA ASN A 157 -17.58 -3.93 2.07
C ASN A 157 -17.97 -3.21 0.77
N ASN A 158 -19.02 -2.39 0.80
CA ASN A 158 -19.51 -1.65 -0.36
C ASN A 158 -18.43 -0.77 -1.02
N LEU A 159 -17.53 -0.17 -0.22
CA LEU A 159 -16.42 0.60 -0.76
C LEU A 159 -15.47 -0.28 -1.57
N TYR A 160 -15.13 -1.44 -1.02
CA TYR A 160 -14.20 -2.37 -1.68
C TYR A 160 -14.82 -3.03 -2.92
N GLU A 161 -16.11 -3.39 -2.86
CA GLU A 161 -16.88 -3.90 -3.99
C GLU A 161 -16.91 -2.92 -5.17
N ALA A 162 -16.88 -1.61 -4.90
CA ALA A 162 -16.90 -0.58 -5.94
C ALA A 162 -15.65 -0.54 -6.82
N PHE A 163 -14.49 -1.06 -6.36
CA PHE A 163 -13.25 -0.97 -7.13
C PHE A 163 -12.41 -2.26 -7.22
N LEU A 164 -12.61 -3.24 -6.34
CA LEU A 164 -11.91 -4.53 -6.43
C LEU A 164 -12.47 -5.41 -7.56
N ASP A 165 -11.84 -6.55 -7.78
CA ASP A 165 -12.36 -7.61 -8.63
C ASP A 165 -13.57 -8.33 -7.98
N THR A 166 -14.25 -9.17 -8.74
CA THR A 166 -15.44 -9.89 -8.28
C THR A 166 -15.19 -10.86 -7.12
N ASN A 167 -13.94 -11.24 -6.88
CA ASN A 167 -13.54 -12.09 -5.76
C ASN A 167 -13.05 -11.28 -4.55
N MET A 168 -13.11 -9.96 -4.60
CA MET A 168 -12.72 -9.07 -3.51
C MET A 168 -11.25 -9.25 -3.08
N LEU A 169 -10.32 -9.41 -4.03
CA LEU A 169 -8.90 -9.55 -3.73
C LEU A 169 -8.24 -8.17 -3.58
N TYR A 170 -7.95 -7.79 -2.33
CA TYR A 170 -7.26 -6.54 -2.00
C TYR A 170 -5.75 -6.76 -1.83
N SER A 171 -5.13 -7.20 -2.90
CA SER A 171 -3.69 -7.47 -3.02
C SER A 171 -3.29 -7.46 -4.50
N SER A 172 -1.99 -7.37 -4.80
CA SER A 172 -1.52 -7.36 -6.19
C SER A 172 -2.03 -8.56 -6.98
N ALA A 173 -2.47 -8.31 -8.18
CA ALA A 173 -2.69 -9.33 -9.21
C ALA A 173 -1.37 -9.71 -9.91
N LEU A 174 -1.40 -10.72 -10.79
CA LEU A 174 -0.30 -11.13 -11.67
C LEU A 174 -0.80 -11.19 -13.11
N TYR A 175 -0.27 -10.34 -13.97
CA TYR A 175 -0.67 -10.24 -15.37
C TYR A 175 0.27 -11.09 -16.24
N ASN A 176 -0.22 -12.23 -16.71
CA ASN A 176 0.54 -13.09 -17.62
C ASN A 176 0.59 -12.51 -19.04
N ASN A 177 -0.47 -11.77 -19.44
CA ASN A 177 -0.58 -11.10 -20.72
C ASN A 177 -0.94 -9.62 -20.54
N ALA A 178 -0.60 -8.81 -21.54
CA ALA A 178 -0.86 -7.36 -21.49
C ALA A 178 -2.35 -7.02 -21.41
N ASP A 179 -3.21 -7.84 -21.99
CA ASP A 179 -4.67 -7.70 -22.11
C ASP A 179 -5.46 -8.48 -21.05
N ASP A 180 -4.79 -9.13 -20.09
CA ASP A 180 -5.48 -9.76 -18.97
C ASP A 180 -6.34 -8.72 -18.21
N SER A 181 -7.60 -9.05 -17.95
CA SER A 181 -8.45 -8.29 -17.03
C SER A 181 -7.95 -8.43 -15.59
N LEU A 182 -8.40 -7.56 -14.70
CA LEU A 182 -8.07 -7.66 -13.28
C LEU A 182 -8.51 -9.02 -12.71
N GLU A 183 -9.70 -9.50 -13.07
CA GLU A 183 -10.24 -10.79 -12.65
C GLU A 183 -9.33 -11.95 -13.08
N GLN A 184 -8.88 -11.93 -14.35
CA GLN A 184 -7.96 -12.96 -14.85
C GLN A 184 -6.61 -12.88 -14.16
N ALA A 185 -6.08 -11.69 -13.99
CA ALA A 185 -4.80 -11.47 -13.32
C ALA A 185 -4.83 -11.90 -11.84
N GLN A 186 -5.96 -11.74 -11.15
CA GLN A 186 -6.14 -12.25 -9.78
C GLN A 186 -6.17 -13.80 -9.76
N ILE A 187 -6.81 -14.43 -10.74
CA ILE A 187 -6.77 -15.89 -10.89
C ILE A 187 -5.33 -16.36 -11.15
N ASN A 188 -4.61 -15.72 -12.07
CA ASN A 188 -3.22 -16.06 -12.37
C ASN A 188 -2.33 -16.00 -11.12
N LYS A 189 -2.54 -14.98 -10.26
CA LYS A 189 -1.83 -14.84 -8.99
C LYS A 189 -2.10 -16.03 -8.06
N MET A 190 -3.38 -16.36 -7.85
CA MET A 190 -3.76 -17.47 -6.98
C MET A 190 -3.21 -18.80 -7.50
N ASP A 191 -3.33 -19.03 -8.81
CA ASP A 191 -2.84 -20.23 -9.45
C ASP A 191 -1.31 -20.38 -9.33
N ARG A 192 -0.55 -19.29 -9.57
CA ARG A 192 0.90 -19.30 -9.36
C ARG A 192 1.26 -19.71 -7.93
N LEU A 193 0.61 -19.15 -6.92
CA LEU A 193 0.89 -19.48 -5.51
C LEU A 193 0.57 -20.97 -5.22
N CYS A 194 -0.54 -21.50 -5.77
CA CYS A 194 -0.87 -22.91 -5.65
C CYS A 194 0.17 -23.81 -6.32
N GLN A 195 0.66 -23.43 -7.50
CA GLN A 195 1.74 -24.15 -8.21
C GLN A 195 3.05 -24.13 -7.41
N GLN A 196 3.43 -22.98 -6.83
CA GLN A 196 4.62 -22.86 -5.98
C GLN A 196 4.51 -23.73 -4.72
N LEU A 197 3.32 -23.91 -4.20
CA LEU A 197 3.03 -24.82 -3.07
C LEU A 197 2.96 -26.30 -3.51
N GLU A 198 2.97 -26.61 -4.80
CA GLU A 198 2.82 -27.96 -5.33
C GLU A 198 1.55 -28.65 -4.77
N LEU A 199 0.41 -27.91 -4.76
CA LEU A 199 -0.82 -28.36 -4.09
C LEU A 199 -1.37 -29.64 -4.68
N LYS A 200 -1.84 -30.53 -3.79
CA LYS A 200 -2.49 -31.81 -4.10
C LYS A 200 -3.83 -31.92 -3.37
N PRO A 201 -4.78 -32.70 -3.87
CA PRO A 201 -6.07 -32.91 -3.19
C PRO A 201 -5.98 -33.48 -1.76
N THR A 202 -4.85 -34.13 -1.45
CA THR A 202 -4.58 -34.72 -0.13
C THR A 202 -4.00 -33.75 0.86
N ASP A 203 -3.59 -32.54 0.44
CA ASP A 203 -2.94 -31.57 1.30
C ASP A 203 -3.94 -30.88 2.23
N HIS A 204 -3.49 -30.55 3.43
CA HIS A 204 -4.14 -29.62 4.32
C HIS A 204 -3.32 -28.33 4.36
N VAL A 205 -3.91 -27.25 3.87
CA VAL A 205 -3.28 -25.92 3.75
C VAL A 205 -3.72 -25.05 4.92
N VAL A 206 -2.80 -24.29 5.51
CA VAL A 206 -3.16 -23.17 6.36
C VAL A 206 -2.96 -21.86 5.60
N GLU A 207 -3.98 -21.01 5.61
CA GLU A 207 -3.92 -19.64 5.10
C GLU A 207 -3.92 -18.65 6.25
N ILE A 208 -2.92 -17.77 6.30
CA ILE A 208 -2.86 -16.69 7.26
C ILE A 208 -3.29 -15.40 6.57
N GLY A 209 -4.50 -14.92 6.90
CA GLY A 209 -5.11 -13.76 6.27
C GLY A 209 -6.17 -14.14 5.24
N THR A 210 -7.35 -14.54 5.69
CA THR A 210 -8.47 -14.97 4.84
C THR A 210 -8.91 -13.90 3.82
N GLY A 211 -8.78 -12.60 4.15
CA GLY A 211 -9.45 -11.56 3.40
C GLY A 211 -10.95 -11.86 3.31
N TRP A 212 -11.53 -11.72 2.13
CA TRP A 212 -12.93 -12.07 1.87
C TRP A 212 -13.12 -13.54 1.41
N GLY A 213 -12.08 -14.38 1.55
CA GLY A 213 -12.15 -15.84 1.35
C GLY A 213 -11.72 -16.35 -0.03
N ALA A 214 -11.32 -15.47 -0.94
CA ALA A 214 -11.07 -15.85 -2.35
C ALA A 214 -10.01 -16.95 -2.51
N MET A 215 -8.85 -16.83 -1.83
CA MET A 215 -7.76 -17.80 -1.98
C MET A 215 -8.12 -19.16 -1.37
N ALA A 216 -8.77 -19.19 -0.21
CA ALA A 216 -9.24 -20.44 0.42
C ALA A 216 -10.25 -21.16 -0.49
N ILE A 217 -11.22 -20.43 -1.05
CA ILE A 217 -12.22 -20.97 -1.97
C ILE A 217 -11.53 -21.50 -3.23
N TYR A 218 -10.60 -20.74 -3.83
CA TYR A 218 -9.86 -21.14 -5.00
C TYR A 218 -9.08 -22.45 -4.79
N MET A 219 -8.34 -22.56 -3.70
CA MET A 219 -7.59 -23.78 -3.34
C MET A 219 -8.52 -25.00 -3.17
N ALA A 220 -9.64 -24.82 -2.48
CA ALA A 220 -10.60 -25.90 -2.25
C ALA A 220 -11.31 -26.34 -3.54
N GLU A 221 -11.70 -25.41 -4.42
CA GLU A 221 -12.39 -25.71 -5.68
C GLU A 221 -11.46 -26.28 -6.75
N GLN A 222 -10.33 -25.63 -6.99
CA GLN A 222 -9.47 -25.96 -8.12
C GLN A 222 -8.49 -27.10 -7.81
N TYR A 223 -8.02 -27.20 -6.57
CA TYR A 223 -7.05 -28.20 -6.15
C TYR A 223 -7.65 -29.30 -5.25
N GLY A 224 -8.86 -29.09 -4.74
CA GLY A 224 -9.57 -30.10 -3.94
C GLY A 224 -8.98 -30.35 -2.55
N CYS A 225 -8.05 -29.51 -2.08
CA CYS A 225 -7.41 -29.66 -0.78
C CYS A 225 -8.30 -29.22 0.39
N GLN A 226 -7.91 -29.58 1.62
CA GLN A 226 -8.48 -29.05 2.84
C GLN A 226 -7.79 -27.70 3.16
N VAL A 227 -8.55 -26.71 3.62
CA VAL A 227 -8.02 -25.40 3.94
C VAL A 227 -8.46 -24.99 5.33
N THR A 228 -7.52 -24.59 6.19
CA THR A 228 -7.80 -23.82 7.42
C THR A 228 -7.36 -22.39 7.16
N THR A 229 -8.26 -21.42 7.31
CA THR A 229 -7.98 -20.01 7.07
C THR A 229 -8.39 -19.16 8.27
N THR A 230 -7.68 -18.06 8.52
CA THR A 230 -7.93 -17.21 9.69
C THR A 230 -7.94 -15.71 9.36
N THR A 231 -8.87 -14.98 9.96
CA THR A 231 -8.92 -13.53 9.99
C THR A 231 -9.30 -13.04 11.39
N ILE A 232 -8.91 -11.81 11.73
CA ILE A 232 -9.36 -11.15 12.96
C ILE A 232 -10.40 -10.06 12.69
N SER A 233 -10.78 -9.85 11.41
CA SER A 233 -11.85 -8.92 11.01
C SER A 233 -13.21 -9.61 11.07
N GLU A 234 -14.16 -8.99 11.77
CA GLU A 234 -15.57 -9.45 11.82
C GLU A 234 -16.20 -9.43 10.42
N GLU A 235 -16.01 -8.31 9.69
CA GLU A 235 -16.58 -8.09 8.36
C GLU A 235 -16.08 -9.12 7.35
N GLN A 236 -14.76 -9.34 7.32
CA GLN A 236 -14.17 -10.34 6.44
C GLN A 236 -14.63 -11.75 6.80
N HIS A 237 -14.70 -12.08 8.09
CA HIS A 237 -15.16 -13.39 8.56
C HIS A 237 -16.59 -13.67 8.09
N ALA A 238 -17.52 -12.75 8.37
CA ALA A 238 -18.93 -12.91 7.99
C ALA A 238 -19.11 -13.04 6.48
N TYR A 239 -18.38 -12.23 5.69
CA TYR A 239 -18.44 -12.31 4.23
C TYR A 239 -17.87 -13.62 3.70
N ALA A 240 -16.70 -14.04 4.18
CA ALA A 240 -16.06 -15.29 3.76
C ALA A 240 -16.92 -16.51 4.14
N GLU A 241 -17.52 -16.53 5.34
CA GLU A 241 -18.42 -17.58 5.81
C GLU A 241 -19.61 -17.76 4.86
N GLN A 242 -20.23 -16.61 4.49
CA GLN A 242 -21.32 -16.61 3.51
C GLN A 242 -20.88 -17.18 2.17
N LYS A 243 -19.73 -16.75 1.64
CA LYS A 243 -19.21 -17.22 0.34
C LYS A 243 -18.85 -18.70 0.35
N ILE A 244 -18.24 -19.20 1.41
CA ILE A 244 -17.93 -20.62 1.60
C ILE A 244 -19.22 -21.46 1.56
N LYS A 245 -20.26 -21.00 2.26
CA LYS A 245 -21.56 -21.66 2.30
C LYS A 245 -22.27 -21.62 0.93
N GLU A 246 -22.27 -20.47 0.26
CA GLU A 246 -22.85 -20.33 -1.10
C GLU A 246 -22.21 -21.30 -2.12
N ARG A 247 -20.93 -21.65 -1.91
CA ARG A 247 -20.18 -22.59 -2.75
C ARG A 247 -20.24 -24.05 -2.26
N GLY A 248 -20.88 -24.33 -1.12
CA GLY A 248 -20.96 -25.67 -0.53
C GLY A 248 -19.61 -26.26 -0.12
N LEU A 249 -18.71 -25.41 0.39
CA LEU A 249 -17.32 -25.75 0.73
C LEU A 249 -17.08 -25.91 2.24
N GLU A 250 -18.11 -25.93 3.07
CA GLU A 250 -18.01 -26.04 4.53
C GLU A 250 -17.29 -27.32 5.00
N ASN A 251 -17.33 -28.37 4.18
CA ASN A 251 -16.63 -29.63 4.46
C ASN A 251 -15.14 -29.59 4.07
N ARG A 252 -14.70 -28.57 3.36
CA ARG A 252 -13.30 -28.41 2.89
C ARG A 252 -12.59 -27.23 3.52
N ILE A 253 -13.32 -26.20 3.93
CA ILE A 253 -12.75 -24.96 4.48
C ILE A 253 -13.16 -24.79 5.93
N THR A 254 -12.17 -24.71 6.82
CA THR A 254 -12.35 -24.34 8.21
C THR A 254 -11.96 -22.86 8.35
N LEU A 255 -12.95 -22.01 8.55
CA LEU A 255 -12.77 -20.57 8.76
C LEU A 255 -12.67 -20.26 10.25
N LEU A 256 -11.55 -19.65 10.66
CA LEU A 256 -11.29 -19.26 12.04
C LEU A 256 -11.35 -17.74 12.19
N LYS A 257 -11.88 -17.30 13.34
CA LYS A 257 -11.80 -15.89 13.77
C LYS A 257 -10.76 -15.76 14.88
N GLU A 258 -9.49 -15.92 14.52
CA GLU A 258 -8.41 -16.00 15.46
C GLU A 258 -7.14 -15.31 14.95
N ASP A 259 -6.34 -14.78 15.88
CA ASP A 259 -5.04 -14.24 15.55
C ASP A 259 -4.09 -15.38 15.15
N TYR A 260 -3.31 -15.18 14.07
CA TYR A 260 -2.37 -16.20 13.56
C TYR A 260 -1.38 -16.69 14.64
N ARG A 261 -1.09 -15.87 15.65
CA ARG A 261 -0.19 -16.21 16.77
C ARG A 261 -0.72 -17.32 17.66
N ASN A 262 -2.03 -17.56 17.63
CA ASN A 262 -2.72 -18.57 18.43
C ASN A 262 -3.03 -19.84 17.62
N LEU A 263 -2.72 -19.85 16.33
CA LEU A 263 -2.93 -21.04 15.50
C LEU A 263 -2.12 -22.22 16.01
N THR A 264 -2.72 -23.39 15.97
CA THR A 264 -2.14 -24.66 16.39
C THR A 264 -2.29 -25.73 15.31
N GLY A 265 -1.64 -26.85 15.49
CA GLY A 265 -1.65 -27.94 14.52
C GLY A 265 -0.47 -27.89 13.56
N THR A 266 -0.43 -28.81 12.61
CA THR A 266 0.60 -28.89 11.56
C THR A 266 -0.05 -29.17 10.22
N TYR A 267 0.42 -28.47 9.20
CA TYR A 267 -0.16 -28.45 7.87
C TYR A 267 0.88 -28.84 6.82
N ASP A 268 0.41 -29.35 5.69
CA ASP A 268 1.28 -29.73 4.57
C ASP A 268 1.84 -28.49 3.88
N LYS A 269 1.02 -27.43 3.79
CA LYS A 269 1.33 -26.19 3.09
C LYS A 269 0.85 -24.95 3.89
N LEU A 270 1.50 -23.81 3.65
CA LEU A 270 1.11 -22.53 4.20
C LEU A 270 1.09 -21.46 3.10
N VAL A 271 0.04 -20.64 3.06
CA VAL A 271 -0.03 -19.46 2.20
C VAL A 271 -0.37 -18.22 3.03
N SER A 272 0.22 -17.08 2.65
CA SER A 272 -0.11 -15.78 3.25
C SER A 272 0.12 -14.67 2.24
N ILE A 273 -0.93 -13.88 1.96
CA ILE A 273 -0.93 -12.87 0.91
C ILE A 273 -1.08 -11.49 1.56
N GLU A 274 -0.04 -10.65 1.46
CA GLU A 274 -0.01 -9.26 1.94
C GLU A 274 -0.54 -9.11 3.37
N MET A 275 -0.17 -10.04 4.24
CA MET A 275 -0.47 -10.00 5.67
C MET A 275 0.76 -9.58 6.49
N ILE A 276 1.96 -9.86 5.97
CA ILE A 276 3.22 -9.58 6.67
C ILE A 276 3.43 -8.10 6.97
N GLU A 277 2.84 -7.23 6.15
CA GLU A 277 2.83 -5.77 6.31
C GLU A 277 2.08 -5.34 7.58
N ALA A 278 1.08 -6.13 7.98
CA ALA A 278 0.33 -5.93 9.22
C ALA A 278 0.99 -6.54 10.47
N VAL A 279 2.10 -7.24 10.31
CA VAL A 279 2.85 -7.83 11.43
C VAL A 279 3.64 -6.78 12.20
N GLY A 280 4.33 -5.88 11.49
CA GLY A 280 5.22 -4.89 12.06
C GLY A 280 6.64 -5.41 12.31
N LYS A 281 7.64 -4.52 12.16
CA LYS A 281 9.08 -4.86 12.20
C LYS A 281 9.49 -5.71 13.39
N GLN A 282 9.02 -5.37 14.58
CA GLN A 282 9.41 -6.02 15.82
C GLN A 282 8.85 -7.44 15.97
N PHE A 283 7.77 -7.77 15.27
CA PHE A 283 7.10 -9.08 15.35
C PHE A 283 7.43 -10.00 14.17
N LEU A 284 8.19 -9.53 13.20
CA LEU A 284 8.64 -10.36 12.06
C LEU A 284 9.33 -11.67 12.51
N PRO A 285 10.22 -11.66 13.52
CA PRO A 285 10.80 -12.90 14.06
C PRO A 285 9.74 -13.90 14.57
N SER A 286 8.74 -13.41 15.29
CA SER A 286 7.65 -14.25 15.82
C SER A 286 6.78 -14.81 14.70
N TYR A 287 6.50 -14.01 13.67
CA TYR A 287 5.74 -14.44 12.50
C TYR A 287 6.43 -15.61 11.78
N ILE A 288 7.73 -15.49 11.52
CA ILE A 288 8.52 -16.57 10.88
C ILE A 288 8.50 -17.84 11.70
N LYS A 289 8.68 -17.74 13.04
CA LYS A 289 8.62 -18.92 13.94
C LYS A 289 7.26 -19.58 13.92
N VAL A 290 6.17 -18.81 13.94
CA VAL A 290 4.82 -19.36 13.86
C VAL A 290 4.61 -20.06 12.53
N CYS A 291 4.97 -19.43 11.40
CA CYS A 291 4.85 -20.05 10.08
C CYS A 291 5.59 -21.39 10.00
N GLU A 292 6.82 -21.45 10.51
CA GLU A 292 7.58 -22.71 10.54
C GLU A 292 6.90 -23.76 11.43
N SER A 293 6.45 -23.38 12.62
CA SER A 293 5.82 -24.31 13.56
C SER A 293 4.52 -24.95 13.02
N LEU A 294 3.82 -24.23 12.15
CA LEU A 294 2.60 -24.71 11.49
C LEU A 294 2.86 -25.65 10.31
N LEU A 295 4.08 -25.74 9.80
CA LEU A 295 4.42 -26.63 8.69
C LEU A 295 4.91 -28.00 9.19
N LYS A 296 4.54 -29.06 8.51
CA LYS A 296 5.18 -30.38 8.62
C LYS A 296 6.60 -30.34 8.04
N SER A 297 7.47 -31.29 8.41
CA SER A 297 8.75 -31.50 7.70
C SER A 297 8.47 -31.79 6.21
N GLY A 298 9.25 -31.19 5.33
CA GLY A 298 9.04 -31.20 3.87
C GLY A 298 7.96 -30.22 3.37
N GLY A 299 7.21 -29.58 4.26
CA GLY A 299 6.13 -28.65 3.92
C GLY A 299 6.63 -27.39 3.21
N LEU A 300 5.77 -26.81 2.36
CA LEU A 300 6.06 -25.58 1.62
C LEU A 300 5.23 -24.41 2.14
N MET A 301 5.83 -23.24 2.16
CA MET A 301 5.20 -21.96 2.47
C MET A 301 5.38 -21.02 1.28
N ALA A 302 4.29 -20.38 0.82
CA ALA A 302 4.34 -19.32 -0.16
C ALA A 302 3.77 -18.03 0.44
N ILE A 303 4.47 -16.93 0.29
CA ILE A 303 4.01 -15.61 0.69
C ILE A 303 4.01 -14.66 -0.49
N GLN A 304 3.03 -13.77 -0.51
CA GLN A 304 3.08 -12.53 -1.28
C GLN A 304 3.30 -11.39 -0.31
N ALA A 305 4.31 -10.56 -0.56
CA ALA A 305 4.68 -9.47 0.33
C ALA A 305 5.04 -8.21 -0.45
N ILE A 306 4.58 -7.04 0.04
CA ILE A 306 5.09 -5.75 -0.42
C ILE A 306 6.44 -5.51 0.22
N THR A 307 7.41 -5.06 -0.55
CA THR A 307 8.77 -4.80 -0.07
C THR A 307 9.21 -3.38 -0.37
N ILE A 308 9.94 -2.79 0.58
CA ILE A 308 10.70 -1.56 0.33
C ILE A 308 12.07 -1.93 -0.26
N ALA A 309 12.61 -1.11 -1.16
CA ALA A 309 13.98 -1.30 -1.63
C ALA A 309 14.98 -1.35 -0.45
N ASP A 310 15.92 -2.31 -0.46
CA ASP A 310 16.88 -2.52 0.64
C ASP A 310 17.64 -1.24 1.00
N GLN A 311 17.99 -0.43 0.00
CA GLN A 311 18.69 0.84 0.17
C GLN A 311 17.89 1.90 0.93
N ARG A 312 16.57 1.71 1.03
CA ARG A 312 15.63 2.63 1.70
C ARG A 312 15.15 2.10 3.05
N TYR A 313 15.41 0.83 3.36
CA TYR A 313 14.87 0.12 4.52
C TYR A 313 15.14 0.82 5.84
N ASP A 314 16.39 1.27 6.07
CA ASP A 314 16.77 1.94 7.32
C ASP A 314 16.07 3.30 7.47
N TYR A 315 16.01 4.09 6.39
CA TYR A 315 15.30 5.36 6.40
C TYR A 315 13.81 5.14 6.66
N TYR A 316 13.16 4.24 5.91
CA TYR A 316 11.75 3.91 6.04
C TYR A 316 11.41 3.39 7.45
N SER A 317 12.23 2.51 8.00
CA SER A 317 12.03 1.93 9.34
C SER A 317 12.03 2.97 10.47
N ASN A 318 12.61 4.14 10.23
CA ASN A 318 12.78 5.20 11.21
C ASN A 318 11.85 6.40 11.01
N ASN A 319 11.05 6.40 9.95
CA ASN A 319 10.14 7.48 9.62
C ASN A 319 8.71 6.95 9.44
N VAL A 320 7.74 7.84 9.49
CA VAL A 320 6.32 7.53 9.24
C VAL A 320 5.93 8.21 7.94
N ASP A 321 5.21 7.50 7.09
CA ASP A 321 4.71 8.01 5.83
C ASP A 321 3.18 8.25 5.85
N PHE A 322 2.67 8.69 4.71
CA PHE A 322 1.24 8.94 4.52
C PHE A 322 0.40 7.66 4.70
N ILE A 323 0.89 6.53 4.18
CA ILE A 323 0.17 5.25 4.25
C ILE A 323 0.03 4.78 5.69
N GLN A 324 1.10 4.83 6.46
CA GLN A 324 1.10 4.46 7.88
C GLN A 324 0.23 5.39 8.74
N LYS A 325 0.05 6.65 8.33
CA LYS A 325 -0.77 7.60 9.07
C LYS A 325 -2.25 7.48 8.76
N TYR A 326 -2.63 7.29 7.51
CA TYR A 326 -4.02 7.46 7.03
C TYR A 326 -4.67 6.19 6.52
N ILE A 327 -3.90 5.21 6.03
CA ILE A 327 -4.44 4.03 5.35
C ILE A 327 -4.22 2.77 6.19
N PHE A 328 -2.96 2.45 6.54
CA PHE A 328 -2.61 1.26 7.30
C PHE A 328 -1.84 1.62 8.58
N PRO A 329 -2.54 2.08 9.65
CA PRO A 329 -1.89 2.36 10.93
C PRO A 329 -1.16 1.12 11.46
N GLY A 330 0.10 1.29 11.87
CA GLY A 330 0.94 0.19 12.31
C GLY A 330 1.56 -0.65 11.19
N GLY A 331 1.21 -0.41 9.94
CA GLY A 331 1.78 -1.10 8.78
C GLY A 331 3.29 -0.91 8.66
N PHE A 332 3.97 -1.91 8.13
CA PHE A 332 5.42 -1.89 7.93
C PHE A 332 5.81 -2.75 6.74
N LEU A 333 6.59 -2.18 5.81
CA LEU A 333 7.11 -2.91 4.67
C LEU A 333 8.48 -3.54 5.02
N PRO A 334 8.62 -4.87 4.95
CA PRO A 334 9.94 -5.49 4.99
C PRO A 334 10.71 -5.18 3.72
N SER A 335 12.03 -5.39 3.73
CA SER A 335 12.83 -5.53 2.51
C SER A 335 13.11 -7.00 2.24
N VAL A 336 13.52 -7.35 1.00
CA VAL A 336 13.91 -8.73 0.68
C VAL A 336 15.03 -9.21 1.61
N THR A 337 16.03 -8.37 1.85
CA THR A 337 17.11 -8.69 2.80
C THR A 337 16.59 -8.90 4.22
N SER A 338 15.66 -8.07 4.71
CA SER A 338 15.12 -8.23 6.07
C SER A 338 14.29 -9.51 6.22
N LEU A 339 13.55 -9.92 5.17
CA LEU A 339 12.83 -11.19 5.13
C LEU A 339 13.78 -12.39 5.18
N THR A 340 14.78 -12.42 4.31
CA THR A 340 15.74 -13.52 4.26
C THR A 340 16.58 -13.62 5.52
N GLN A 341 16.99 -12.49 6.10
CA GLN A 341 17.70 -12.45 7.39
C GLN A 341 16.82 -12.97 8.54
N ALA A 342 15.54 -12.57 8.59
CA ALA A 342 14.62 -13.05 9.60
C ALA A 342 14.40 -14.56 9.48
N THR A 343 14.18 -15.06 8.27
CA THR A 343 14.02 -16.49 7.98
C THR A 343 15.25 -17.28 8.41
N THR A 344 16.44 -16.87 7.97
CA THR A 344 17.72 -17.56 8.33
C THR A 344 17.98 -17.57 9.83
N LYS A 345 17.64 -16.49 10.54
CA LYS A 345 17.97 -16.34 11.96
C LYS A 345 16.98 -17.03 12.89
N TYR A 346 15.72 -17.13 12.50
CA TYR A 346 14.63 -17.50 13.40
C TYR A 346 13.87 -18.75 13.00
N SER A 347 14.30 -19.45 11.93
CA SER A 347 13.73 -20.71 11.45
C SER A 347 14.77 -21.53 10.68
N ASP A 348 14.41 -22.78 10.36
CA ASP A 348 15.14 -23.66 9.45
C ASP A 348 14.58 -23.60 8.01
N LEU A 349 13.64 -22.70 7.74
CA LEU A 349 13.03 -22.54 6.42
C LEU A 349 14.06 -22.16 5.35
N VAL A 350 14.08 -22.91 4.25
CA VAL A 350 14.98 -22.69 3.12
C VAL A 350 14.24 -21.99 1.99
N THR A 351 14.76 -20.87 1.50
CA THR A 351 14.18 -20.15 0.35
C THR A 351 14.35 -20.98 -0.93
N ARG A 352 13.23 -21.20 -1.65
CA ARG A 352 13.16 -21.97 -2.89
C ARG A 352 12.96 -21.10 -4.13
N ASP A 353 12.18 -20.03 -4.01
CA ASP A 353 11.84 -19.12 -5.11
C ASP A 353 11.67 -17.68 -4.60
N LEU A 354 12.00 -16.73 -5.45
CA LEU A 354 11.70 -15.31 -5.32
C LEU A 354 11.32 -14.75 -6.67
N PHE A 355 10.13 -14.20 -6.79
CA PHE A 355 9.60 -13.66 -8.04
C PHE A 355 9.00 -12.28 -7.81
N ASP A 356 9.49 -11.27 -8.52
CA ASP A 356 9.05 -9.87 -8.40
C ASP A 356 7.81 -9.62 -9.26
N ILE A 357 6.77 -9.07 -8.66
CA ILE A 357 5.50 -8.67 -9.27
C ILE A 357 5.19 -7.18 -9.06
N GLY A 358 6.21 -6.36 -8.79
CA GLY A 358 5.99 -4.95 -8.44
C GLY A 358 5.36 -4.13 -9.55
N LEU A 359 5.67 -4.41 -10.83
CA LEU A 359 5.00 -3.72 -11.94
C LEU A 359 3.57 -4.20 -12.17
N ASP A 360 3.27 -5.46 -11.84
CA ASP A 360 1.89 -5.96 -11.82
C ASP A 360 1.06 -5.25 -10.75
N TYR A 361 1.69 -4.90 -9.61
CA TYR A 361 1.00 -4.10 -8.60
C TYR A 361 0.71 -2.68 -9.09
N ALA A 362 1.64 -2.05 -9.80
CA ALA A 362 1.36 -0.76 -10.41
C ALA A 362 0.14 -0.84 -11.33
N LYS A 363 0.05 -1.88 -12.19
CA LYS A 363 -1.11 -2.11 -13.07
C LYS A 363 -2.38 -2.39 -12.26
N THR A 364 -2.31 -3.19 -11.20
CA THR A 364 -3.42 -3.47 -10.30
C THR A 364 -3.98 -2.20 -9.65
N LEU A 365 -3.10 -1.33 -9.15
CA LEU A 365 -3.49 -0.05 -8.54
C LEU A 365 -4.12 0.91 -9.56
N ASN A 366 -3.61 0.91 -10.79
CA ASN A 366 -4.21 1.67 -11.90
C ASN A 366 -5.63 1.20 -12.19
N GLU A 367 -5.86 -0.13 -12.29
CA GLU A 367 -7.20 -0.70 -12.47
C GLU A 367 -8.14 -0.33 -11.31
N TRP A 368 -7.68 -0.41 -10.06
CA TRP A 368 -8.46 0.03 -8.90
C TRP A 368 -8.77 1.52 -8.96
N HIS A 369 -7.82 2.35 -9.37
CA HIS A 369 -8.01 3.79 -9.50
C HIS A 369 -9.05 4.13 -10.56
N LEU A 370 -9.00 3.47 -11.73
CA LEU A 370 -9.98 3.65 -12.81
C LEU A 370 -11.38 3.22 -12.35
N ARG A 371 -11.50 2.08 -11.67
CA ARG A 371 -12.78 1.56 -11.15
C ARG A 371 -13.33 2.49 -10.06
N PHE A 372 -12.51 2.89 -9.10
CA PHE A 372 -12.90 3.85 -8.04
C PHE A 372 -13.42 5.17 -8.63
N ASN A 373 -12.74 5.72 -9.62
CA ASN A 373 -13.18 6.96 -10.27
C ASN A 373 -14.51 6.79 -11.03
N ARG A 374 -14.75 5.64 -11.67
CA ARG A 374 -16.04 5.34 -12.32
C ARG A 374 -17.17 5.20 -11.30
N ALA A 375 -16.87 4.65 -10.14
CA ALA A 375 -17.83 4.45 -9.05
C ALA A 375 -17.96 5.65 -8.09
N GLU A 376 -17.33 6.82 -8.38
CA GLU A 376 -17.30 7.96 -7.45
C GLU A 376 -18.70 8.37 -6.93
N SER A 377 -19.69 8.42 -7.80
CA SER A 377 -21.06 8.78 -7.39
C SER A 377 -21.66 7.77 -6.41
N GLU A 378 -21.38 6.50 -6.62
CA GLU A 378 -21.80 5.41 -5.73
C GLU A 378 -21.07 5.49 -4.38
N VAL A 379 -19.74 5.67 -4.40
CA VAL A 379 -18.92 5.86 -3.20
C VAL A 379 -19.45 7.04 -2.36
N ARG A 380 -19.80 8.15 -3.00
CA ARG A 380 -20.42 9.29 -2.31
C ARG A 380 -21.78 8.97 -1.71
N SER A 381 -22.57 8.10 -2.34
CA SER A 381 -23.86 7.67 -1.80
C SER A 381 -23.75 6.84 -0.52
N PHE A 382 -22.58 6.22 -0.28
CA PHE A 382 -22.25 5.53 0.97
C PHE A 382 -21.90 6.49 2.14
N GLY A 383 -21.84 7.80 1.88
CA GLY A 383 -21.57 8.83 2.90
C GLY A 383 -20.14 9.35 2.91
N TYR A 384 -19.29 8.96 1.97
CA TYR A 384 -17.92 9.46 1.87
C TYR A 384 -17.88 10.87 1.28
N ASP A 385 -17.17 11.76 1.95
CA ASP A 385 -17.04 13.17 1.57
C ASP A 385 -15.91 13.39 0.53
N ASP A 386 -15.79 14.64 0.05
CA ASP A 386 -14.74 15.04 -0.90
C ASP A 386 -13.33 14.76 -0.36
N ARG A 387 -13.13 14.96 0.94
CA ARG A 387 -11.83 14.76 1.57
C ARG A 387 -11.42 13.30 1.55
N PHE A 388 -12.37 12.38 1.77
CA PHE A 388 -12.16 10.94 1.68
C PHE A 388 -11.85 10.52 0.23
N VAL A 389 -12.63 10.99 -0.74
CA VAL A 389 -12.42 10.67 -2.17
C VAL A 389 -11.02 11.11 -2.61
N ARG A 390 -10.60 12.31 -2.21
CA ARG A 390 -9.23 12.79 -2.49
C ARG A 390 -8.18 11.97 -1.77
N MET A 391 -8.40 11.58 -0.52
CA MET A 391 -7.50 10.71 0.24
C MET A 391 -7.28 9.36 -0.48
N TRP A 392 -8.36 8.74 -0.97
CA TRP A 392 -8.29 7.46 -1.65
C TRP A 392 -7.55 7.55 -2.99
N ARG A 393 -7.83 8.57 -3.79
CA ARG A 393 -7.08 8.88 -5.01
C ARG A 393 -5.59 9.10 -4.75
N TYR A 394 -5.28 9.86 -3.72
CA TYR A 394 -3.90 10.10 -3.32
C TYR A 394 -3.20 8.80 -2.93
N TYR A 395 -3.85 7.98 -2.12
CA TYR A 395 -3.34 6.66 -1.73
C TYR A 395 -3.01 5.78 -2.94
N LEU A 396 -3.98 5.58 -3.84
CA LEU A 396 -3.79 4.73 -5.02
C LEU A 396 -2.66 5.25 -5.90
N SER A 397 -2.63 6.55 -6.21
CA SER A 397 -1.58 7.16 -7.03
C SER A 397 -0.21 7.17 -6.35
N TYR A 398 -0.16 7.38 -5.01
CA TYR A 398 1.07 7.34 -4.23
C TYR A 398 1.74 5.95 -4.31
N CYS A 399 0.96 4.91 -4.09
CA CYS A 399 1.45 3.54 -4.18
C CYS A 399 1.83 3.17 -5.63
N GLU A 400 0.96 3.46 -6.61
CA GLU A 400 1.23 3.20 -8.03
C GLU A 400 2.53 3.87 -8.48
N GLY A 401 2.72 5.16 -8.15
CA GLY A 401 3.94 5.90 -8.45
C GLY A 401 5.18 5.28 -7.80
N GLY A 402 5.06 4.79 -6.57
CA GLY A 402 6.12 4.09 -5.84
C GLY A 402 6.57 2.78 -6.52
N PHE A 403 5.60 1.96 -6.97
CA PHE A 403 5.88 0.73 -7.73
C PHE A 403 6.48 1.03 -9.10
N LEU A 404 5.94 2.00 -9.85
CA LEU A 404 6.48 2.43 -11.13
C LEU A 404 7.91 2.98 -11.03
N ALA A 405 8.24 3.63 -9.93
CA ALA A 405 9.60 4.12 -9.65
C ALA A 405 10.51 3.05 -9.03
N ARG A 406 10.01 1.84 -8.76
CA ARG A 406 10.75 0.73 -8.15
C ARG A 406 11.34 1.08 -6.77
N THR A 407 10.75 2.03 -6.05
CA THR A 407 11.13 2.33 -4.66
C THR A 407 10.49 1.36 -3.67
N ILE A 408 9.38 0.79 -4.06
CA ILE A 408 8.73 -0.37 -3.46
C ILE A 408 8.50 -1.43 -4.54
N SER A 409 8.37 -2.68 -4.12
CA SER A 409 8.00 -3.80 -4.99
C SER A 409 7.05 -4.75 -4.26
N ALA A 410 6.55 -5.74 -4.96
CA ALA A 410 5.86 -6.88 -4.37
C ALA A 410 6.50 -8.16 -4.88
N VAL A 411 6.61 -9.16 -4.00
CA VAL A 411 7.29 -10.41 -4.33
C VAL A 411 6.46 -11.62 -3.91
N HIS A 412 6.52 -12.68 -4.69
CA HIS A 412 6.22 -14.02 -4.24
C HIS A 412 7.51 -14.67 -3.72
N MET A 413 7.49 -15.18 -2.52
CA MET A 413 8.60 -15.97 -1.97
C MET A 413 8.09 -17.34 -1.53
N THR A 414 8.83 -18.38 -1.92
CA THR A 414 8.53 -19.75 -1.51
C THR A 414 9.64 -20.28 -0.63
N PHE A 415 9.24 -20.92 0.47
CA PHE A 415 10.13 -21.52 1.44
C PHE A 415 9.76 -22.99 1.65
N GLN A 416 10.74 -23.79 2.04
CA GLN A 416 10.55 -25.18 2.43
C GLN A 416 11.04 -25.41 3.83
N ARG A 417 10.24 -26.08 4.65
CA ARG A 417 10.70 -26.65 5.93
C ARG A 417 11.44 -27.97 5.65
N PRO A 418 12.72 -28.13 6.04
CA PRO A 418 13.48 -29.37 5.87
C PRO A 418 12.87 -30.58 6.58
#